data_852ad6caebae734919b843e03688563b
#
_entry.id   852ad6caebae734919b843e03688563b
#
_cell.length_a   1.000
_cell.length_b   1.000
_cell.length_c   1.000
_cell.angle_alpha   90.00
_cell.angle_beta   90.00
_cell.angle_gamma   90.00
#
_symmetry.space_group_name_H-M   'P 1'
#
loop_
_entity.id
_entity.type
_entity.pdbx_description
1 polymer ?
#
loop_
_entity_poly.entity_id
_entity_poly.type
_entity_poly.pdbx_seq_one_letter_code
_entity_poly.pdbx_strand_id
1 'polypeptide(L)'
;MYTLQPLLKEELSAILDHALEKDEFLSTLNIDLQEKEIREEITVLIKADKALVEKMKIVSSIPGIGSLTAVTIIAETNGFELIKNKRQLVSYAGLDVREKTSGTSVKSKPRISKRGNRNLRKGMHFPALATIRTDERFRNIFLRIVSKHGIKMKAIVAIIHFHYFLLKLAWGRGRKYFSVDPG
;
A
#
# COMPACT_ATOMS: atom_id res chain seq x y z
N MET A 1 50.30 -2.97 40.92
CA MET A 1 50.11 -2.95 39.45
C MET A 1 48.64 -2.71 39.22
N TYR A 2 48.25 -1.47 38.91
CA TYR A 2 46.90 -0.96 39.11
C TYR A 2 46.03 -1.17 37.89
N THR A 3 44.88 -1.70 38.14
CA THR A 3 43.77 -1.96 37.20
C THR A 3 43.12 -0.66 36.71
N LEU A 4 43.79 0.04 35.80
CA LEU A 4 43.15 1.13 34.99
C LEU A 4 42.33 0.60 33.82
N GLN A 5 42.38 -0.72 33.60
CA GLN A 5 41.72 -1.35 32.44
C GLN A 5 40.18 -1.39 32.47
N PRO A 6 39.45 -1.55 33.60
CA PRO A 6 38.00 -1.61 33.54
C PRO A 6 37.38 -0.26 33.28
N LEU A 7 37.83 0.82 33.89
CA LEU A 7 37.34 2.19 33.70
C LEU A 7 37.52 2.68 32.25
N LEU A 8 38.70 2.45 31.67
CA LEU A 8 38.96 2.81 30.27
C LEU A 8 38.08 2.03 29.27
N LYS A 9 37.71 0.80 29.64
CA LYS A 9 36.84 -0.05 28.79
C LYS A 9 35.39 0.40 28.84
N GLU A 10 34.88 0.83 30.00
CA GLU A 10 33.55 1.40 30.16
C GLU A 10 33.41 2.75 29.44
N GLU A 11 34.40 3.64 29.57
CA GLU A 11 34.43 4.93 28.87
C GLU A 11 34.49 4.76 27.34
N LEU A 12 35.34 3.84 26.85
CA LEU A 12 35.40 3.52 25.43
C LEU A 12 34.10 2.91 24.91
N SER A 13 33.44 2.06 25.69
CA SER A 13 32.14 1.50 25.33
C SER A 13 31.06 2.59 25.22
N ALA A 14 30.99 3.49 26.20
CA ALA A 14 30.03 4.60 26.19
C ALA A 14 30.23 5.57 25.02
N ILE A 15 31.48 5.84 24.65
CA ILE A 15 31.82 6.69 23.48
C ILE A 15 31.43 5.98 22.20
N LEU A 16 31.63 4.67 22.09
CA LEU A 16 31.27 3.88 20.92
C LEU A 16 29.74 3.79 20.74
N ASP A 17 29.01 3.56 21.83
CA ASP A 17 27.56 3.50 21.83
C ASP A 17 26.95 4.84 21.41
N HIS A 18 27.49 5.95 21.95
CA HIS A 18 27.05 7.30 21.54
C HIS A 18 27.39 7.62 20.08
N ALA A 19 28.50 7.14 19.54
CA ALA A 19 28.88 7.31 18.14
C ALA A 19 27.95 6.50 17.22
N LEU A 20 27.55 5.27 17.62
CA LEU A 20 26.63 4.42 16.88
C LEU A 20 25.23 5.01 16.85
N GLU A 21 24.71 5.51 17.97
CA GLU A 21 23.42 6.21 18.03
C GLU A 21 23.39 7.45 17.13
N LYS A 22 24.49 8.20 17.08
CA LYS A 22 24.63 9.38 16.22
C LYS A 22 24.65 9.01 14.74
N ASP A 23 25.34 7.94 14.36
CA ASP A 23 25.38 7.44 12.97
C ASP A 23 24.01 6.93 12.52
N GLU A 24 23.27 6.21 13.38
CA GLU A 24 21.91 5.75 13.09
C GLU A 24 20.95 6.93 12.95
N PHE A 25 21.04 7.94 13.81
CA PHE A 25 20.27 9.16 13.71
C PHE A 25 20.56 9.92 12.41
N LEU A 26 21.84 10.10 12.03
CA LEU A 26 22.23 10.78 10.79
C LEU A 26 21.80 10.00 9.55
N SER A 27 21.85 8.67 9.57
CA SER A 27 21.39 7.82 8.47
C SER A 27 19.87 7.92 8.31
N THR A 28 19.11 7.92 9.39
CA THR A 28 17.66 8.09 9.39
C THR A 28 17.27 9.47 8.86
N LEU A 29 17.93 10.52 9.34
CA LEU A 29 17.70 11.90 8.88
C LEU A 29 17.99 12.04 7.37
N ASN A 30 19.04 11.41 6.87
CA ASN A 30 19.37 11.43 5.45
C ASN A 30 18.30 10.71 4.60
N ILE A 31 17.76 9.60 5.07
CA ILE A 31 16.65 8.88 4.41
C ILE A 31 15.40 9.76 4.36
N ASP A 32 15.05 10.45 5.44
CA ASP A 32 13.89 11.34 5.50
C ASP A 32 14.04 12.53 4.54
N LEU A 33 15.24 13.10 4.44
CA LEU A 33 15.54 14.17 3.49
C LEU A 33 15.40 13.69 2.04
N GLN A 34 15.97 12.54 1.70
CA GLN A 34 15.86 11.94 0.37
C GLN A 34 14.39 11.59 0.02
N GLU A 35 13.63 11.07 0.98
CA GLU A 35 12.21 10.80 0.77
C GLU A 35 11.44 12.10 0.46
N LYS A 36 11.74 13.18 1.17
CA LYS A 36 11.13 14.49 0.94
C LYS A 36 11.46 15.03 -0.45
N GLU A 37 12.72 15.01 -0.85
CA GLU A 37 13.17 15.44 -2.19
C GLU A 37 12.47 14.67 -3.30
N ILE A 38 12.40 13.33 -3.22
CA ILE A 38 11.70 12.49 -4.19
C ILE A 38 10.20 12.84 -4.25
N ARG A 39 9.56 13.11 -3.12
CA ARG A 39 8.14 13.52 -3.07
C ARG A 39 7.92 14.88 -3.74
N GLU A 40 8.84 15.82 -3.57
CA GLU A 40 8.81 17.12 -4.23
C GLU A 40 8.98 17.00 -5.74
N GLU A 41 9.93 16.21 -6.21
CA GLU A 41 10.13 15.92 -7.64
C GLU A 41 8.90 15.28 -8.28
N ILE A 42 8.32 14.27 -7.64
CA ILE A 42 7.07 13.65 -8.08
C ILE A 42 5.95 14.70 -8.20
N THR A 43 5.87 15.61 -7.24
CA THR A 43 4.84 16.66 -7.24
C THR A 43 5.03 17.63 -8.40
N VAL A 44 6.27 17.98 -8.72
CA VAL A 44 6.62 18.84 -9.87
C VAL A 44 6.21 18.15 -11.18
N LEU A 45 6.58 16.88 -11.36
CA LEU A 45 6.23 16.10 -12.55
C LEU A 45 4.71 15.97 -12.74
N ILE A 46 3.96 15.73 -11.66
CA ILE A 46 2.49 15.67 -11.74
C ILE A 46 1.90 17.02 -12.17
N LYS A 47 2.37 18.12 -11.59
CA LYS A 47 1.86 19.46 -11.90
C LYS A 47 2.15 19.91 -13.34
N ALA A 48 3.19 19.38 -13.96
CA ALA A 48 3.55 19.67 -15.35
C ALA A 48 2.53 19.11 -16.37
N ASP A 49 1.81 18.04 -16.00
CA ASP A 49 0.80 17.41 -16.87
C ASP A 49 -0.61 17.58 -16.29
N LYS A 50 -1.42 18.46 -16.90
CA LYS A 50 -2.81 18.71 -16.47
C LYS A 50 -3.68 17.45 -16.52
N ALA A 51 -3.48 16.56 -17.49
CA ALA A 51 -4.23 15.32 -17.59
C ALA A 51 -3.88 14.39 -16.44
N LEU A 52 -2.61 14.34 -16.04
CA LEU A 52 -2.17 13.54 -14.89
C LEU A 52 -2.72 14.11 -13.57
N VAL A 53 -2.78 15.43 -13.42
CA VAL A 53 -3.42 16.08 -12.25
C VAL A 53 -4.88 15.64 -12.10
N GLU A 54 -5.65 15.65 -13.18
CA GLU A 54 -7.06 15.22 -13.11
C GLU A 54 -7.18 13.71 -12.82
N LYS A 55 -6.35 12.89 -13.41
CA LYS A 55 -6.27 11.45 -13.11
C LYS A 55 -5.93 11.20 -11.63
N MET A 56 -4.97 11.95 -11.08
CA MET A 56 -4.61 11.91 -9.66
C MET A 56 -5.79 12.26 -8.76
N LYS A 57 -6.55 13.32 -9.09
CA LYS A 57 -7.73 13.72 -8.33
C LYS A 57 -8.81 12.63 -8.32
N ILE A 58 -9.00 11.94 -9.44
CA ILE A 58 -9.95 10.81 -9.57
C ILE A 58 -9.53 9.67 -8.65
N VAL A 59 -8.27 9.24 -8.71
CA VAL A 59 -7.76 8.10 -7.93
C VAL A 59 -7.75 8.42 -6.43
N SER A 60 -7.29 9.63 -6.05
CA SER A 60 -7.22 10.07 -4.65
C SER A 60 -8.61 10.37 -4.04
N SER A 61 -9.68 10.45 -4.84
CA SER A 61 -11.03 10.60 -4.30
C SER A 61 -11.56 9.32 -3.64
N ILE A 62 -10.91 8.18 -3.88
CA ILE A 62 -11.30 6.89 -3.29
C ILE A 62 -10.81 6.85 -1.84
N PRO A 63 -11.69 6.48 -0.88
CA PRO A 63 -11.34 6.45 0.54
C PRO A 63 -10.06 5.66 0.82
N GLY A 64 -9.17 6.23 1.64
CA GLY A 64 -7.91 5.62 2.04
C GLY A 64 -6.78 5.71 1.01
N ILE A 65 -7.04 6.17 -0.22
CA ILE A 65 -6.00 6.34 -1.24
C ILE A 65 -5.40 7.75 -1.16
N GLY A 66 -4.21 7.86 -0.59
CA GLY A 66 -3.43 9.09 -0.56
C GLY A 66 -2.66 9.34 -1.87
N SER A 67 -2.05 10.51 -1.98
CA SER A 67 -1.31 10.94 -3.18
C SER A 67 -0.22 9.95 -3.62
N LEU A 68 0.61 9.49 -2.70
CA LEU A 68 1.69 8.55 -3.00
C LEU A 68 1.16 7.20 -3.52
N THR A 69 0.08 6.70 -2.91
CA THR A 69 -0.58 5.47 -3.38
C THR A 69 -1.18 5.67 -4.77
N ALA A 70 -1.79 6.84 -5.03
CA ALA A 70 -2.34 7.17 -6.33
C ALA A 70 -1.27 7.22 -7.42
N VAL A 71 -0.11 7.84 -7.15
CA VAL A 71 1.06 7.83 -8.04
C VAL A 71 1.51 6.41 -8.33
N THR A 72 1.69 5.59 -7.29
CA THR A 72 2.10 4.19 -7.43
C THR A 72 1.12 3.40 -8.30
N ILE A 73 -0.18 3.57 -8.09
CA ILE A 73 -1.20 2.89 -8.90
C ILE A 73 -1.11 3.31 -10.36
N ILE A 74 -1.01 4.60 -10.65
CA ILE A 74 -0.96 5.13 -12.02
C ILE A 74 0.33 4.66 -12.71
N ALA A 75 1.47 4.77 -12.04
CA ALA A 75 2.77 4.36 -12.58
C ALA A 75 2.82 2.85 -12.87
N GLU A 76 2.46 2.02 -11.88
CA GLU A 76 2.54 0.56 -11.99
C GLU A 76 1.52 -0.03 -12.98
N THR A 77 0.45 0.70 -13.30
CA THR A 77 -0.56 0.28 -14.28
C THR A 77 -0.42 0.95 -15.63
N ASN A 78 0.59 1.81 -15.82
CA ASN A 78 0.71 2.70 -16.97
C ASN A 78 -0.61 3.40 -17.30
N GLY A 79 -1.21 4.05 -16.30
CA GLY A 79 -2.52 4.71 -16.47
C GLY A 79 -3.65 3.75 -16.84
N PHE A 80 -3.59 2.51 -16.42
CA PHE A 80 -4.54 1.43 -16.73
C PHE A 80 -4.68 1.06 -18.23
N GLU A 81 -3.73 1.43 -19.09
CA GLU A 81 -3.80 1.16 -20.53
C GLU A 81 -3.97 -0.32 -20.85
N LEU A 82 -3.23 -1.20 -20.17
CA LEU A 82 -3.27 -2.65 -20.38
C LEU A 82 -4.35 -3.36 -19.55
N ILE A 83 -5.07 -2.64 -18.70
CA ILE A 83 -6.02 -3.21 -17.76
C ILE A 83 -7.45 -2.84 -18.14
N LYS A 84 -8.15 -3.74 -18.82
CA LYS A 84 -9.50 -3.51 -19.32
C LYS A 84 -10.59 -3.62 -18.23
N ASN A 85 -10.40 -4.49 -17.25
CA ASN A 85 -11.42 -4.76 -16.23
C ASN A 85 -10.83 -5.07 -14.85
N LYS A 86 -11.71 -5.11 -13.83
CA LYS A 86 -11.33 -5.41 -12.43
C LYS A 86 -10.59 -6.74 -12.29
N ARG A 87 -11.02 -7.80 -13.02
CA ARG A 87 -10.39 -9.12 -12.88
C ARG A 87 -8.93 -9.09 -13.31
N GLN A 88 -8.63 -8.40 -14.40
CA GLN A 88 -7.26 -8.20 -14.87
C GLN A 88 -6.44 -7.42 -13.85
N LEU A 89 -6.99 -6.37 -13.21
CA LEU A 89 -6.29 -5.60 -12.18
C LEU A 89 -5.98 -6.46 -10.95
N VAL A 90 -6.94 -7.25 -10.50
CA VAL A 90 -6.76 -8.20 -9.38
C VAL A 90 -5.69 -9.24 -9.69
N SER A 91 -5.73 -9.83 -10.89
CA SER A 91 -4.73 -10.81 -11.34
C SER A 91 -3.35 -10.16 -11.54
N TYR A 92 -3.31 -8.96 -12.12
CA TYR A 92 -2.09 -8.19 -12.28
C TYR A 92 -1.41 -7.88 -10.93
N ALA A 93 -2.18 -7.58 -9.89
CA ALA A 93 -1.67 -7.43 -8.53
C ALA A 93 -1.34 -8.78 -7.85
N GLY A 94 -1.68 -9.92 -8.45
CA GLY A 94 -1.48 -11.24 -7.88
C GLY A 94 -2.35 -11.54 -6.67
N LEU A 95 -3.57 -10.98 -6.65
CA LEU A 95 -4.58 -11.19 -5.61
C LEU A 95 -5.68 -12.17 -6.03
N ASP A 96 -5.60 -12.74 -7.22
CA ASP A 96 -6.45 -13.83 -7.68
C ASP A 96 -6.30 -15.05 -6.76
N VAL A 97 -7.42 -15.72 -6.51
CA VAL A 97 -7.45 -16.90 -5.65
C VAL A 97 -7.01 -18.12 -6.45
N ARG A 98 -6.07 -18.88 -5.90
CA ARG A 98 -5.67 -20.20 -6.42
C ARG A 98 -6.06 -21.28 -5.44
N GLU A 99 -6.74 -22.27 -5.99
CA GLU A 99 -6.99 -23.54 -5.34
C GLU A 99 -6.11 -24.60 -6.02
N LYS A 100 -5.33 -25.33 -5.24
CA LYS A 100 -4.65 -26.53 -5.73
C LYS A 100 -5.56 -27.70 -5.42
N THR A 101 -6.25 -28.19 -6.45
CA THR A 101 -6.98 -29.45 -6.42
C THR A 101 -6.17 -30.45 -7.22
N SER A 102 -5.68 -31.51 -6.58
CA SER A 102 -5.06 -32.65 -7.24
C SER A 102 -5.86 -33.89 -6.87
N GLY A 103 -6.70 -34.34 -7.79
CA GLY A 103 -7.57 -35.49 -7.58
C GLY A 103 -8.60 -35.32 -6.46
N THR A 104 -9.12 -36.43 -5.96
CA THR A 104 -10.16 -36.46 -4.91
C THR A 104 -9.61 -36.25 -3.48
N SER A 105 -8.31 -36.35 -3.25
CA SER A 105 -7.71 -36.44 -1.91
C SER A 105 -6.98 -35.19 -1.41
N VAL A 106 -6.63 -34.22 -2.25
CA VAL A 106 -5.86 -33.04 -1.82
C VAL A 106 -6.65 -31.77 -2.09
N LYS A 107 -7.36 -31.26 -1.08
CA LYS A 107 -7.95 -29.92 -1.07
C LYS A 107 -7.05 -28.97 -0.28
N SER A 108 -6.23 -28.17 -0.94
CA SER A 108 -5.48 -27.12 -0.24
C SER A 108 -6.37 -25.91 0.07
N LYS A 109 -6.12 -25.24 1.21
CA LYS A 109 -6.83 -23.99 1.55
C LYS A 109 -6.58 -22.94 0.46
N PRO A 110 -7.62 -22.23 -0.02
CA PRO A 110 -7.49 -21.18 -1.03
C PRO A 110 -6.49 -20.12 -0.57
N ARG A 111 -5.58 -19.72 -1.47
CA ARG A 111 -4.59 -18.66 -1.22
C ARG A 111 -4.52 -17.71 -2.41
N ILE A 112 -4.10 -16.46 -2.17
CA ILE A 112 -3.80 -15.53 -3.26
C ILE A 112 -2.60 -16.05 -4.07
N SER A 113 -2.61 -15.80 -5.37
CA SER A 113 -1.57 -16.32 -6.29
C SER A 113 -0.19 -15.76 -5.99
N LYS A 114 -0.11 -14.52 -5.53
CA LYS A 114 1.12 -13.72 -5.36
C LYS A 114 1.95 -13.58 -6.65
N ARG A 115 1.45 -14.07 -7.78
CA ARG A 115 2.06 -13.93 -9.10
C ARG A 115 1.54 -12.65 -9.74
N GLY A 116 2.37 -11.62 -9.76
CA GLY A 116 1.98 -10.32 -10.30
C GLY A 116 2.71 -9.17 -9.61
N ASN A 117 2.26 -7.97 -9.85
CA ASN A 117 2.90 -6.75 -9.38
C ASN A 117 2.89 -6.66 -7.85
N ARG A 118 4.09 -6.76 -7.27
CA ARG A 118 4.29 -6.74 -5.82
C ARG A 118 4.05 -5.35 -5.23
N ASN A 119 4.46 -4.30 -5.97
CA ASN A 119 4.37 -2.93 -5.49
C ASN A 119 2.91 -2.50 -5.40
N LEU A 120 2.11 -2.81 -6.43
CA LEU A 120 0.69 -2.56 -6.44
C LEU A 120 -0.03 -3.31 -5.30
N ARG A 121 0.32 -4.58 -5.07
CA ARG A 121 -0.25 -5.38 -3.97
C ARG A 121 0.12 -4.83 -2.59
N LYS A 122 1.40 -4.44 -2.39
CA LYS A 122 1.86 -3.86 -1.12
C LYS A 122 1.27 -2.47 -0.90
N GLY A 123 1.27 -1.63 -1.93
CA GLY A 123 0.77 -0.26 -1.87
C GLY A 123 -0.70 -0.15 -1.48
N MET A 124 -1.51 -1.18 -1.76
CA MET A 124 -2.94 -1.19 -1.42
C MET A 124 -3.26 -1.69 0.00
N HIS A 125 -2.27 -2.19 0.74
CA HIS A 125 -2.50 -2.71 2.09
C HIS A 125 -2.88 -1.61 3.10
N PHE A 126 -2.09 -0.55 3.17
CA PHE A 126 -2.36 0.58 4.07
C PHE A 126 -3.62 1.36 3.72
N PRO A 127 -3.92 1.68 2.44
CA PRO A 127 -5.21 2.22 2.04
C PRO A 127 -6.40 1.40 2.54
N ALA A 128 -6.34 0.07 2.42
CA ALA A 128 -7.41 -0.79 2.93
C ALA A 128 -7.58 -0.68 4.45
N LEU A 129 -6.50 -0.64 5.21
CA LEU A 129 -6.53 -0.45 6.66
C LEU A 129 -7.06 0.94 7.05
N ALA A 130 -6.62 1.99 6.34
CA ALA A 130 -7.09 3.35 6.58
C ALA A 130 -8.60 3.44 6.34
N THR A 131 -9.09 2.89 5.24
CA THR A 131 -10.51 2.91 4.89
C THR A 131 -11.38 2.16 5.92
N ILE A 132 -10.91 1.01 6.43
CA ILE A 132 -11.60 0.29 7.50
C ILE A 132 -11.76 1.16 8.77
N ARG A 133 -10.82 2.05 9.02
CA ARG A 133 -10.87 2.97 10.19
C ARG A 133 -11.78 4.16 9.97
N THR A 134 -11.79 4.72 8.77
CA THR A 134 -12.40 6.03 8.48
C THR A 134 -13.78 5.94 7.81
N ASP A 135 -14.10 4.84 7.13
CA ASP A 135 -15.36 4.66 6.41
C ASP A 135 -16.16 3.50 7.01
N GLU A 136 -17.36 3.81 7.51
CA GLU A 136 -18.23 2.84 8.17
C GLU A 136 -18.68 1.71 7.25
N ARG A 137 -18.91 1.98 5.96
CA ARG A 137 -19.31 0.98 4.96
C ARG A 137 -18.25 -0.11 4.81
N PHE A 138 -16.98 0.30 4.73
CA PHE A 138 -15.85 -0.63 4.64
C PHE A 138 -15.61 -1.37 5.96
N ARG A 139 -15.81 -0.70 7.09
CA ARG A 139 -15.75 -1.32 8.42
C ARG A 139 -16.78 -2.42 8.54
N ASN A 140 -18.01 -2.18 8.12
CA ASN A 140 -19.09 -3.17 8.18
C ASN A 140 -18.82 -4.38 7.27
N ILE A 141 -18.25 -4.15 6.07
CA ILE A 141 -17.81 -5.25 5.20
C ILE A 141 -16.70 -6.06 5.87
N PHE A 142 -15.71 -5.39 6.45
CA PHE A 142 -14.61 -6.04 7.17
C PHE A 142 -15.12 -6.90 8.33
N LEU A 143 -15.94 -6.33 9.21
CA LEU A 143 -16.51 -7.04 10.37
C LEU A 143 -17.34 -8.25 9.95
N ARG A 144 -18.18 -8.11 8.91
CA ARG A 144 -18.97 -9.22 8.37
C ARG A 144 -18.12 -10.38 7.87
N ILE A 145 -16.99 -10.10 7.20
CA ILE A 145 -16.10 -11.15 6.70
C ILE A 145 -15.33 -11.78 7.85
N VAL A 146 -14.87 -10.99 8.83
CA VAL A 146 -14.15 -11.51 9.99
C VAL A 146 -15.05 -12.37 10.87
N SER A 147 -16.29 -11.95 11.14
CA SER A 147 -17.25 -12.75 11.93
C SER A 147 -17.56 -14.09 11.26
N LYS A 148 -17.66 -14.12 9.92
CA LYS A 148 -17.95 -15.36 9.19
C LYS A 148 -16.77 -16.32 9.07
N HIS A 149 -15.53 -15.82 9.00
CA HIS A 149 -14.37 -16.62 8.63
C HIS A 149 -13.24 -16.61 9.66
N GLY A 150 -13.27 -15.74 10.66
CA GLY A 150 -12.21 -15.58 11.67
C GLY A 150 -10.88 -15.02 11.18
N ILE A 151 -10.72 -14.73 9.89
CA ILE A 151 -9.44 -14.40 9.26
C ILE A 151 -9.40 -12.94 8.81
N LYS A 152 -8.74 -12.08 9.60
CA LYS A 152 -8.59 -10.63 9.31
C LYS A 152 -7.97 -10.37 7.93
N MET A 153 -6.92 -11.12 7.56
CA MET A 153 -6.24 -10.92 6.27
C MET A 153 -7.17 -11.19 5.08
N LYS A 154 -8.09 -12.17 5.18
CA LYS A 154 -9.09 -12.43 4.15
C LYS A 154 -10.01 -11.23 3.94
N ALA A 155 -10.41 -10.58 5.04
CA ALA A 155 -11.22 -9.38 4.98
C ALA A 155 -10.46 -8.20 4.36
N ILE A 156 -9.19 -7.99 4.70
CA ILE A 156 -8.35 -6.94 4.11
C ILE A 156 -8.20 -7.15 2.59
N VAL A 157 -7.93 -8.36 2.14
CA VAL A 157 -7.85 -8.69 0.71
C VAL A 157 -9.18 -8.40 -0.01
N ALA A 158 -10.31 -8.69 0.61
CA ALA A 158 -11.62 -8.36 0.05
C ALA A 158 -11.84 -6.85 -0.08
N ILE A 159 -11.38 -6.05 0.89
CA ILE A 159 -11.39 -4.59 0.82
C ILE A 159 -10.50 -4.08 -0.32
N ILE A 160 -9.30 -4.64 -0.49
CA ILE A 160 -8.42 -4.29 -1.63
C ILE A 160 -9.10 -4.61 -2.97
N HIS A 161 -9.79 -5.75 -3.09
CA HIS A 161 -10.57 -6.07 -4.29
C HIS A 161 -11.68 -5.06 -4.55
N PHE A 162 -12.29 -4.52 -3.49
CA PHE A 162 -13.29 -3.48 -3.61
C PHE A 162 -12.68 -2.15 -4.06
N HIS A 163 -11.51 -1.78 -3.53
CA HIS A 163 -10.75 -0.62 -4.02
C HIS A 163 -10.44 -0.73 -5.52
N TYR A 164 -9.99 -1.91 -5.99
CA TYR A 164 -9.73 -2.13 -7.41
C TYR A 164 -11.00 -2.01 -8.28
N PHE A 165 -12.15 -2.38 -7.73
CA PHE A 165 -13.41 -2.13 -8.38
C PHE A 165 -13.72 -0.63 -8.50
N LEU A 166 -13.57 0.12 -7.41
CA LEU A 166 -13.78 1.56 -7.38
C LEU A 166 -12.80 2.30 -8.31
N LEU A 167 -11.53 1.90 -8.31
CA LEU A 167 -10.51 2.44 -9.20
C LEU A 167 -10.92 2.29 -10.68
N LYS A 168 -11.32 1.10 -11.10
CA LYS A 168 -11.76 0.89 -12.49
C LYS A 168 -13.05 1.62 -12.82
N LEU A 169 -13.94 1.74 -11.86
CA LEU A 169 -15.21 2.48 -12.06
C LEU A 169 -14.95 3.99 -12.20
N ALA A 170 -14.17 4.58 -11.28
CA ALA A 170 -13.85 5.99 -11.29
C ALA A 170 -13.02 6.37 -12.52
N TRP A 171 -12.00 5.58 -12.84
CA TRP A 171 -11.15 5.78 -14.01
C TRP A 171 -11.93 5.68 -15.32
N GLY A 172 -12.76 4.65 -15.49
CA GLY A 172 -13.54 4.45 -16.72
C GLY A 172 -14.61 5.52 -16.95
N ARG A 173 -15.11 6.14 -15.87
CA ARG A 173 -16.09 7.24 -15.93
C ARG A 173 -15.47 8.63 -15.99
N GLY A 174 -14.17 8.75 -15.73
CA GLY A 174 -13.48 10.04 -15.60
C GLY A 174 -14.03 10.93 -14.49
N ARG A 175 -14.69 10.35 -13.46
CA ARG A 175 -15.35 11.07 -12.36
C ARG A 175 -14.84 10.66 -11.00
N LYS A 176 -14.80 11.61 -10.07
CA LYS A 176 -14.47 11.35 -8.67
C LYS A 176 -15.48 10.41 -8.02
N TYR A 177 -15.04 9.63 -7.05
CA TYR A 177 -15.88 8.67 -6.33
C TYR A 177 -17.07 9.33 -5.58
N PHE A 178 -16.86 10.54 -5.04
CA PHE A 178 -17.87 11.28 -4.28
C PHE A 178 -18.72 12.24 -5.11
N SER A 179 -18.63 12.23 -6.43
CA SER A 179 -19.51 13.02 -7.30
C SER A 179 -20.88 12.34 -7.57
N VAL A 180 -21.24 11.36 -6.76
CA VAL A 180 -22.64 10.93 -6.66
C VAL A 180 -23.29 11.91 -5.69
N ASP A 181 -24.02 12.88 -6.23
CA ASP A 181 -24.83 13.80 -5.44
C ASP A 181 -25.69 12.99 -4.46
N PRO A 182 -25.70 13.39 -3.16
CA PRO A 182 -26.74 12.91 -2.28
C PRO A 182 -28.03 13.60 -2.74
N GLY A 183 -28.84 12.85 -3.53
CA GLY A 183 -30.21 13.22 -3.78
C GLY A 183 -31.04 13.18 -2.51
#